data_992ea5c622cfd36276be9ea222630743
#
_entry.id   992ea5c622cfd36276be9ea222630743
#
_cell.length_a   1.000
_cell.length_b   1.000
_cell.length_c   1.000
_cell.angle_alpha   90.00
_cell.angle_beta   90.00
_cell.angle_gamma   90.00
#
_symmetry.space_group_name_H-M   'P 1'
#
loop_
_entity.id
_entity.type
_entity.pdbx_description
1 polymer ?
#
loop_
_entity_poly.entity_id
_entity_poly.type
_entity_poly.pdbx_seq_one_letter_code
_entity_poly.pdbx_strand_id
1 'polypeptide(L)'
;MKESKLFTLLPDYVATPDSMAIDAEGNLILSCPNFANPTLPGCVLKIDKDRNIRKWFDVPVREDTGMARPMGIGFGPDGDLYLIDNQPWLGYPELIRKGRLLRLRMEGDTVVKCTVVADNMEHPNGLRIRNGYVYLTQSKMELVNDPSGKLVSCVYRFGLDEENIQLTNTLADPHILCTYLTHNPKDQYGVDGIEFDLEGNLLIGNFGDGAVYKVTFNQDGTVKSNEVWAQDPEELESTDGMILDEEGNLYIADFCAN
;
A
#
# COMPACT_ATOMS: atom_id res chain seq x y z
N MET A 1 -6.60 2.63 -25.11
CA MET A 1 -5.54 2.81 -24.08
C MET A 1 -4.38 3.63 -24.62
N LYS A 2 -3.70 4.44 -23.82
CA LYS A 2 -2.43 5.08 -24.21
C LYS A 2 -1.32 4.04 -24.08
N GLU A 3 -0.45 3.94 -25.07
CA GLU A 3 0.69 3.03 -25.06
C GLU A 3 1.70 3.46 -23.95
N SER A 4 2.10 2.51 -23.11
CA SER A 4 3.12 2.77 -22.06
C SER A 4 4.50 2.95 -22.71
N LYS A 5 5.30 3.84 -22.13
CA LYS A 5 6.69 4.11 -22.58
C LYS A 5 7.64 3.89 -21.42
N LEU A 6 8.78 3.27 -21.73
CA LEU A 6 9.86 3.12 -20.76
C LEU A 6 10.27 4.48 -20.22
N PHE A 7 10.13 4.68 -18.92
CA PHE A 7 10.53 5.90 -18.24
C PHE A 7 12.04 5.91 -17.95
N THR A 8 12.56 4.88 -17.28
CA THR A 8 13.97 4.71 -16.96
C THR A 8 14.27 3.25 -16.60
N LEU A 9 15.54 2.87 -16.58
CA LEU A 9 16.01 1.57 -16.07
C LEU A 9 16.44 1.72 -14.61
N LEU A 10 16.00 0.80 -13.77
CA LEU A 10 16.40 0.78 -12.37
C LEU A 10 17.77 0.11 -12.20
N PRO A 11 18.53 0.46 -11.13
CA PRO A 11 19.82 -0.17 -10.85
C PRO A 11 19.70 -1.67 -10.52
N ASP A 12 20.78 -2.42 -10.71
CA ASP A 12 20.84 -3.88 -10.50
C ASP A 12 20.56 -4.33 -9.05
N TYR A 13 20.63 -3.42 -8.08
CA TYR A 13 20.25 -3.69 -6.69
C TYR A 13 18.75 -3.55 -6.43
N VAL A 14 17.95 -3.33 -7.47
CA VAL A 14 16.48 -3.29 -7.42
C VAL A 14 15.94 -4.45 -8.22
N ALA A 15 15.36 -5.42 -7.52
CA ALA A 15 14.76 -6.61 -8.13
C ALA A 15 13.23 -6.51 -8.20
N THR A 16 12.61 -5.72 -7.31
CA THR A 16 11.17 -5.49 -7.31
C THR A 16 10.92 -4.05 -6.83
N PRO A 17 10.57 -3.11 -7.72
CA PRO A 17 9.96 -1.84 -7.33
C PRO A 17 8.48 -2.09 -6.99
N ASP A 18 7.89 -1.21 -6.20
CA ASP A 18 6.49 -1.30 -5.77
C ASP A 18 5.80 0.06 -5.85
N SER A 19 5.64 0.77 -4.75
CA SER A 19 4.86 2.00 -4.65
C SER A 19 5.68 3.26 -4.85
N MET A 20 5.00 4.31 -5.34
CA MET A 20 5.61 5.61 -5.59
C MET A 20 4.88 6.74 -4.87
N ALA A 21 5.65 7.75 -4.44
CA ALA A 21 5.16 9.04 -3.99
C ALA A 21 5.95 10.17 -4.66
N ILE A 22 5.42 11.38 -4.63
CA ILE A 22 6.11 12.58 -5.12
C ILE A 22 6.44 13.44 -3.91
N ASP A 23 7.70 13.87 -3.78
CA ASP A 23 8.12 14.79 -2.72
C ASP A 23 7.78 16.26 -3.06
N ALA A 24 8.01 17.15 -2.10
CA ALA A 24 7.71 18.58 -2.26
C ALA A 24 8.53 19.27 -3.38
N GLU A 25 9.68 18.72 -3.77
CA GLU A 25 10.50 19.19 -4.87
C GLU A 25 10.09 18.61 -6.23
N GLY A 26 9.15 17.65 -6.23
CA GLY A 26 8.66 16.96 -7.43
C GLY A 26 9.56 15.81 -7.89
N ASN A 27 10.34 15.23 -6.99
CA ASN A 27 11.06 13.99 -7.26
C ASN A 27 10.15 12.79 -7.00
N LEU A 28 10.37 11.70 -7.76
CA LEU A 28 9.72 10.41 -7.48
C LEU A 28 10.46 9.69 -6.37
N ILE A 29 9.72 9.26 -5.37
CA ILE A 29 10.19 8.41 -4.28
C ILE A 29 9.62 7.02 -4.52
N LEU A 30 10.48 6.03 -4.69
CA LEU A 30 10.12 4.68 -5.08
C LEU A 30 10.52 3.69 -4.00
N SER A 31 9.57 2.96 -3.44
CA SER A 31 9.83 1.85 -2.54
C SER A 31 10.22 0.59 -3.30
N CYS A 32 11.19 -0.15 -2.79
CA CYS A 32 11.73 -1.35 -3.43
C CYS A 32 11.85 -2.48 -2.40
N PRO A 33 10.82 -3.32 -2.24
CA PRO A 33 10.86 -4.45 -1.30
C PRO A 33 11.80 -5.56 -1.72
N ASN A 34 12.16 -5.64 -3.01
CA ASN A 34 13.07 -6.62 -3.59
C ASN A 34 12.62 -8.09 -3.39
N PHE A 35 11.32 -8.35 -3.50
CA PHE A 35 10.76 -9.69 -3.32
C PHE A 35 11.27 -10.73 -4.32
N ALA A 36 11.52 -10.33 -5.58
CA ALA A 36 12.05 -11.22 -6.61
C ALA A 36 13.48 -11.70 -6.32
N ASN A 37 14.22 -10.98 -5.47
CA ASN A 37 15.51 -11.40 -4.95
C ASN A 37 15.64 -11.05 -3.45
N PRO A 38 15.17 -11.92 -2.54
CA PRO A 38 15.17 -11.65 -1.10
C PRO A 38 16.55 -11.47 -0.47
N THR A 39 17.64 -11.79 -1.17
CA THR A 39 19.01 -11.54 -0.70
C THR A 39 19.38 -10.04 -0.75
N LEU A 40 18.68 -9.26 -1.58
CA LEU A 40 18.84 -7.82 -1.62
C LEU A 40 18.02 -7.17 -0.51
N PRO A 41 18.57 -6.20 0.23
CA PRO A 41 17.81 -5.44 1.22
C PRO A 41 16.71 -4.60 0.54
N GLY A 42 15.59 -4.42 1.24
CA GLY A 42 14.61 -3.44 0.82
C GLY A 42 15.17 -2.02 0.96
N CYS A 43 14.89 -1.17 0.00
CA CYS A 43 15.38 0.22 -0.02
C CYS A 43 14.35 1.20 -0.58
N VAL A 44 14.63 2.49 -0.42
CA VAL A 44 13.87 3.56 -1.05
C VAL A 44 14.78 4.35 -1.96
N LEU A 45 14.31 4.58 -3.20
CA LEU A 45 15.02 5.36 -4.20
C LEU A 45 14.42 6.76 -4.30
N LYS A 46 15.26 7.72 -4.71
CA LYS A 46 14.84 9.05 -5.16
C LYS A 46 15.26 9.22 -6.62
N ILE A 47 14.30 9.60 -7.45
CA ILE A 47 14.49 9.84 -8.90
C ILE A 47 14.15 11.30 -9.14
N ASP A 48 15.12 12.08 -9.55
CA ASP A 48 14.94 13.51 -9.81
C ASP A 48 14.26 13.77 -11.17
N LYS A 49 13.99 15.05 -11.44
CA LYS A 49 13.36 15.49 -12.71
C LYS A 49 14.19 15.22 -13.95
N ASP A 50 15.51 15.08 -13.79
CA ASP A 50 16.44 14.72 -14.85
C ASP A 50 16.61 13.19 -15.00
N ARG A 51 15.83 12.42 -14.22
CA ARG A 51 15.86 10.96 -14.13
C ARG A 51 17.13 10.36 -13.55
N ASN A 52 17.89 11.14 -12.78
CA ASN A 52 18.99 10.58 -12.00
C ASN A 52 18.42 9.78 -10.83
N ILE A 53 18.90 8.55 -10.69
CA ILE A 53 18.41 7.61 -9.67
C ILE A 53 19.49 7.47 -8.61
N ARG A 54 19.07 7.55 -7.34
CA ARG A 54 19.94 7.21 -6.21
C ARG A 54 19.17 6.48 -5.13
N LYS A 55 19.85 5.64 -4.38
CA LYS A 55 19.30 5.14 -3.11
C LYS A 55 19.17 6.35 -2.18
N TRP A 56 17.94 6.57 -1.69
CA TRP A 56 17.65 7.71 -0.82
C TRP A 56 18.07 7.37 0.61
N PHE A 57 17.52 6.28 1.16
CA PHE A 57 17.91 5.77 2.48
C PHE A 57 17.70 4.26 2.58
N ASP A 58 18.32 3.66 3.61
CA ASP A 58 18.03 2.29 4.02
C ASP A 58 16.87 2.30 5.04
N VAL A 59 15.84 1.50 4.78
CA VAL A 59 14.67 1.43 5.65
C VAL A 59 15.06 0.83 7.00
N PRO A 60 14.67 1.42 8.13
CA PRO A 60 14.93 0.85 9.45
C PRO A 60 14.40 -0.58 9.56
N VAL A 61 15.31 -1.53 9.77
CA VAL A 61 14.95 -2.95 9.86
C VAL A 61 14.19 -3.25 11.15
N ARG A 62 13.38 -4.30 11.12
CA ARG A 62 12.76 -4.87 12.30
C ARG A 62 13.79 -5.69 13.07
N GLU A 63 13.93 -5.45 14.37
CA GLU A 63 15.03 -6.05 15.18
C GLU A 63 14.96 -7.59 15.20
N ASP A 64 13.75 -8.15 15.32
CA ASP A 64 13.55 -9.60 15.45
C ASP A 64 13.69 -10.37 14.14
N THR A 65 13.60 -9.70 12.97
CA THR A 65 13.76 -10.31 11.66
C THR A 65 15.02 -9.85 10.92
N GLY A 66 15.61 -8.74 11.34
CA GLY A 66 16.79 -8.15 10.71
C GLY A 66 16.52 -7.60 9.30
N MET A 67 15.24 -7.42 8.89
CA MET A 67 14.90 -6.98 7.55
C MET A 67 13.81 -5.89 7.53
N ALA A 68 13.64 -5.27 6.35
CA ALA A 68 12.50 -4.44 5.99
C ALA A 68 12.14 -4.68 4.52
N ARG A 69 10.83 -4.62 4.20
CA ARG A 69 10.29 -4.81 2.85
C ARG A 69 9.31 -3.69 2.53
N PRO A 70 9.85 -2.50 2.14
CA PRO A 70 9.03 -1.32 1.91
C PRO A 70 8.09 -1.49 0.72
N MET A 71 6.80 -1.25 0.93
CA MET A 71 5.74 -1.25 -0.08
C MET A 71 5.06 0.13 -0.12
N GLY A 72 3.78 0.22 0.19
CA GLY A 72 3.02 1.46 0.16
C GLY A 72 3.77 2.63 0.83
N ILE A 73 3.82 3.79 0.17
CA ILE A 73 4.59 4.95 0.61
C ILE A 73 3.81 6.24 0.36
N GLY A 74 3.91 7.21 1.27
CA GLY A 74 3.25 8.51 1.12
C GLY A 74 3.74 9.53 2.12
N PHE A 75 3.63 10.81 1.78
CA PHE A 75 3.99 11.91 2.66
C PHE A 75 2.79 12.40 3.47
N GLY A 76 2.98 12.59 4.77
CA GLY A 76 2.05 13.30 5.63
C GLY A 76 2.07 14.81 5.39
N PRO A 77 1.08 15.54 5.92
CA PRO A 77 1.00 16.99 5.78
C PRO A 77 2.11 17.75 6.53
N ASP A 78 2.79 17.09 7.46
CA ASP A 78 3.95 17.57 8.20
C ASP A 78 5.29 17.28 7.49
N GLY A 79 5.26 16.57 6.35
CA GLY A 79 6.42 16.14 5.59
C GLY A 79 7.06 14.85 6.10
N ASP A 80 6.53 14.25 7.17
CA ASP A 80 6.94 12.90 7.59
C ASP A 80 6.54 11.88 6.51
N LEU A 81 7.39 10.89 6.29
CA LEU A 81 7.15 9.82 5.33
C LEU A 81 6.51 8.63 6.02
N TYR A 82 5.34 8.22 5.53
CA TYR A 82 4.70 6.98 5.97
C TYR A 82 5.05 5.86 5.00
N LEU A 83 5.40 4.70 5.54
CA LEU A 83 5.91 3.58 4.77
C LEU A 83 5.42 2.27 5.36
N ILE A 84 4.88 1.42 4.51
CA ILE A 84 4.52 0.04 4.83
C ILE A 84 5.77 -0.83 4.74
N ASP A 85 6.00 -1.68 5.75
CA ASP A 85 6.96 -2.77 5.72
C ASP A 85 6.19 -4.10 5.68
N ASN A 86 6.13 -4.72 4.50
CA ASN A 86 5.38 -5.96 4.27
C ASN A 86 6.30 -7.18 4.19
N GLN A 87 6.87 -7.60 5.31
CA GLN A 87 7.68 -8.83 5.38
C GLN A 87 6.85 -10.12 5.15
N PRO A 88 5.58 -10.21 5.59
CA PRO A 88 4.73 -11.39 5.36
C PRO A 88 4.58 -11.79 3.90
N TRP A 89 4.74 -10.86 2.95
CA TRP A 89 4.70 -11.15 1.52
C TRP A 89 5.69 -12.26 1.10
N LEU A 90 6.82 -12.40 1.79
CA LEU A 90 7.80 -13.47 1.51
C LEU A 90 7.26 -14.88 1.79
N GLY A 91 6.14 -15.01 2.52
CA GLY A 91 5.47 -16.28 2.78
C GLY A 91 6.19 -17.20 3.77
N TYR A 92 7.24 -16.73 4.46
CA TYR A 92 7.92 -17.51 5.47
C TYR A 92 7.11 -17.53 6.77
N PRO A 93 6.95 -18.70 7.45
CA PRO A 93 6.14 -18.81 8.67
C PRO A 93 6.55 -17.85 9.80
N GLU A 94 7.86 -17.58 9.93
CA GLU A 94 8.40 -16.65 10.93
C GLU A 94 8.08 -15.19 10.65
N LEU A 95 7.64 -14.87 9.42
CA LEU A 95 7.29 -13.52 9.00
C LEU A 95 5.79 -13.23 9.09
N ILE A 96 4.98 -14.23 9.43
CA ILE A 96 3.55 -14.04 9.65
C ILE A 96 3.32 -12.94 10.68
N ARG A 97 2.49 -11.95 10.34
CA ARG A 97 2.19 -10.79 11.19
C ARG A 97 3.41 -9.93 11.57
N LYS A 98 4.46 -9.94 10.73
CA LYS A 98 5.61 -9.03 10.87
C LYS A 98 5.48 -7.75 10.02
N GLY A 99 4.34 -7.59 9.36
CA GLY A 99 4.00 -6.35 8.67
C GLY A 99 3.77 -5.20 9.65
N ARG A 100 4.15 -3.97 9.26
CA ARG A 100 3.99 -2.77 10.08
C ARG A 100 3.84 -1.51 9.23
N LEU A 101 3.24 -0.47 9.83
CA LEU A 101 3.23 0.89 9.29
C LEU A 101 4.23 1.73 10.08
N LEU A 102 5.16 2.35 9.36
CA LEU A 102 6.19 3.24 9.90
C LEU A 102 5.87 4.70 9.57
N ARG A 103 6.16 5.61 10.51
CA ARG A 103 6.29 7.04 10.26
C ARG A 103 7.76 7.43 10.44
N LEU A 104 8.35 7.97 9.38
CA LEU A 104 9.75 8.35 9.31
C LEU A 104 9.83 9.88 9.24
N ARG A 105 10.38 10.49 10.29
CA ARG A 105 10.74 11.91 10.24
C ARG A 105 12.01 12.07 9.45
N MET A 106 11.93 12.91 8.43
CA MET A 106 13.04 13.19 7.55
C MET A 106 13.64 14.57 7.84
N GLU A 107 14.96 14.65 7.87
CA GLU A 107 15.72 15.93 7.79
C GLU A 107 16.60 15.87 6.54
N GLY A 108 16.17 16.54 5.47
CA GLY A 108 16.76 16.35 4.14
C GLY A 108 16.63 14.89 3.70
N ASP A 109 17.76 14.24 3.47
CA ASP A 109 17.82 12.84 3.03
C ASP A 109 18.05 11.84 4.18
N THR A 110 17.93 12.28 5.44
CA THR A 110 18.23 11.45 6.61
C THR A 110 16.97 11.15 7.41
N VAL A 111 16.78 9.87 7.73
CA VAL A 111 15.75 9.44 8.71
C VAL A 111 16.27 9.76 10.10
N VAL A 112 15.70 10.76 10.76
CA VAL A 112 16.11 11.19 12.13
C VAL A 112 15.26 10.55 13.22
N LYS A 113 14.06 10.07 12.88
CA LYS A 113 13.21 9.31 13.81
C LYS A 113 12.38 8.29 13.02
N CYS A 114 12.33 7.06 13.53
CA CYS A 114 11.40 6.02 13.07
C CYS A 114 10.39 5.72 14.19
N THR A 115 9.11 5.85 13.89
CA THR A 115 8.01 5.52 14.80
C THR A 115 7.20 4.39 14.18
N VAL A 116 6.90 3.34 14.93
CA VAL A 116 5.94 2.31 14.54
C VAL A 116 4.54 2.86 14.84
N VAL A 117 3.76 3.12 13.79
CA VAL A 117 2.36 3.56 13.93
C VAL A 117 1.48 2.36 14.28
N ALA A 118 1.57 1.31 13.48
CA ALA A 118 0.85 0.07 13.71
C ALA A 118 1.71 -1.15 13.38
N ASP A 119 1.53 -2.22 14.12
CA ASP A 119 2.30 -3.47 14.03
C ASP A 119 1.36 -4.68 13.98
N ASN A 120 1.94 -5.87 13.81
CA ASN A 120 1.22 -7.14 13.77
C ASN A 120 0.31 -7.28 12.52
N MET A 121 0.69 -6.68 11.40
CA MET A 121 -0.05 -6.77 10.13
C MET A 121 0.25 -8.06 9.39
N GLU A 122 -0.76 -8.61 8.71
CA GLU A 122 -0.65 -9.87 7.95
C GLU A 122 -0.14 -9.62 6.51
N HIS A 123 -0.82 -8.74 5.76
CA HIS A 123 -0.42 -8.38 4.38
C HIS A 123 -0.74 -6.91 4.06
N PRO A 124 -0.08 -5.94 4.71
CA PRO A 124 -0.29 -4.53 4.42
C PRO A 124 0.31 -4.17 3.05
N ASN A 125 -0.41 -3.40 2.22
CA ASN A 125 -0.03 -3.15 0.83
C ASN A 125 -0.08 -1.66 0.44
N GLY A 126 -1.22 -1.16 -0.01
CA GLY A 126 -1.40 0.22 -0.46
C GLY A 126 -1.60 1.22 0.67
N LEU A 127 -1.21 2.47 0.43
CA LEU A 127 -1.29 3.54 1.43
C LEU A 127 -1.68 4.87 0.80
N ARG A 128 -2.60 5.60 1.45
CA ARG A 128 -2.90 7.01 1.16
C ARG A 128 -3.13 7.78 2.45
N ILE A 129 -2.79 9.07 2.41
CA ILE A 129 -2.94 9.98 3.55
C ILE A 129 -3.88 11.10 3.16
N ARG A 130 -4.94 11.30 3.95
CA ARG A 130 -5.91 12.38 3.72
C ARG A 130 -6.64 12.74 5.00
N ASN A 131 -6.97 14.04 5.17
CA ASN A 131 -7.82 14.55 6.23
C ASN A 131 -7.44 14.10 7.66
N GLY A 132 -6.12 14.02 7.95
CA GLY A 132 -5.64 13.64 9.29
C GLY A 132 -5.57 12.13 9.52
N TYR A 133 -5.74 11.31 8.48
CA TYR A 133 -5.71 9.86 8.58
C TYR A 133 -4.79 9.21 7.54
N VAL A 134 -4.21 8.09 7.92
CA VAL A 134 -3.61 7.10 7.02
C VAL A 134 -4.64 6.04 6.70
N TYR A 135 -4.87 5.78 5.43
CA TYR A 135 -5.67 4.68 4.92
C TYR A 135 -4.74 3.61 4.34
N LEU A 136 -4.91 2.38 4.75
CA LEU A 136 -4.00 1.28 4.42
C LEU A 136 -4.80 0.03 4.06
N THR A 137 -4.50 -0.58 2.91
CA THR A 137 -5.07 -1.87 2.52
C THR A 137 -4.30 -3.03 3.15
N GLN A 138 -5.04 -4.03 3.64
CA GLN A 138 -4.49 -5.33 4.01
C GLN A 138 -5.10 -6.40 3.12
N SER A 139 -4.29 -6.97 2.25
CA SER A 139 -4.74 -7.86 1.17
C SER A 139 -5.22 -9.22 1.67
N LYS A 140 -4.91 -9.59 2.92
CA LYS A 140 -5.40 -10.81 3.58
C LYS A 140 -5.66 -10.58 5.06
N MET A 141 -6.70 -11.25 5.56
CA MET A 141 -6.96 -11.45 6.98
C MET A 141 -6.99 -12.96 7.26
N GLU A 142 -5.81 -13.55 7.47
CA GLU A 142 -5.63 -15.01 7.55
C GLU A 142 -6.33 -15.66 8.73
N LEU A 143 -6.57 -14.90 9.82
CA LEU A 143 -7.31 -15.36 11.00
C LEU A 143 -8.82 -15.28 10.84
N VAL A 144 -9.32 -14.63 9.79
CA VAL A 144 -10.74 -14.47 9.53
C VAL A 144 -11.20 -15.48 8.50
N ASN A 145 -12.12 -16.36 8.92
CA ASN A 145 -12.73 -17.35 8.03
C ASN A 145 -14.12 -16.86 7.61
N ASP A 146 -14.31 -16.63 6.31
CA ASP A 146 -15.64 -16.44 5.75
C ASP A 146 -16.34 -17.79 5.57
N PRO A 147 -17.64 -17.93 5.95
CA PRO A 147 -18.39 -19.20 5.79
C PRO A 147 -18.45 -19.71 4.34
N SER A 148 -18.36 -18.83 3.35
CA SER A 148 -18.32 -19.22 1.93
C SER A 148 -16.92 -19.65 1.45
N GLY A 149 -15.89 -19.61 2.31
CA GLY A 149 -14.51 -19.95 1.97
C GLY A 149 -13.78 -18.89 1.13
N LYS A 150 -14.36 -17.69 1.01
CA LYS A 150 -13.74 -16.58 0.29
C LYS A 150 -12.66 -15.91 1.14
N LEU A 151 -11.65 -15.36 0.46
CA LEU A 151 -10.62 -14.58 1.10
C LEU A 151 -11.21 -13.27 1.64
N VAL A 152 -10.91 -12.97 2.90
CA VAL A 152 -11.26 -11.70 3.55
C VAL A 152 -10.07 -10.77 3.53
N SER A 153 -10.32 -9.52 3.21
CA SER A 153 -9.35 -8.42 3.24
C SER A 153 -9.99 -7.16 3.84
N CYS A 154 -9.20 -6.17 4.19
CA CYS A 154 -9.74 -4.95 4.80
C CYS A 154 -8.95 -3.70 4.44
N VAL A 155 -9.56 -2.55 4.70
CA VAL A 155 -8.88 -1.26 4.79
C VAL A 155 -8.84 -0.83 6.24
N TYR A 156 -7.66 -0.52 6.73
CA TYR A 156 -7.45 0.14 8.02
C TYR A 156 -7.43 1.65 7.86
N ARG A 157 -7.80 2.38 8.92
CA ARG A 157 -7.69 3.82 9.03
C ARG A 157 -7.08 4.19 10.39
N PHE A 158 -5.96 4.88 10.37
CA PHE A 158 -5.21 5.33 11.56
C PHE A 158 -5.17 6.85 11.60
N GLY A 159 -5.33 7.46 12.78
CA GLY A 159 -5.04 8.87 12.99
C GLY A 159 -3.55 9.16 12.85
N LEU A 160 -3.18 10.36 12.37
CA LEU A 160 -1.77 10.74 12.22
C LEU A 160 -1.04 10.92 13.56
N ASP A 161 -1.78 11.06 14.67
CA ASP A 161 -1.28 11.16 16.03
C ASP A 161 -1.17 9.81 16.76
N GLU A 162 -1.69 8.74 16.14
CA GLU A 162 -1.62 7.39 16.73
C GLU A 162 -0.25 6.75 16.50
N GLU A 163 0.19 5.97 17.50
CA GLU A 163 1.42 5.19 17.43
C GLU A 163 1.34 3.94 18.33
N ASN A 164 2.18 2.95 18.06
CA ASN A 164 2.31 1.70 18.83
C ASN A 164 1.02 0.86 18.87
N ILE A 165 0.19 0.95 17.84
CA ILE A 165 -1.03 0.14 17.70
C ILE A 165 -0.65 -1.32 17.45
N GLN A 166 -1.27 -2.24 18.20
CA GLN A 166 -1.13 -3.67 17.98
C GLN A 166 -2.44 -4.20 17.38
N LEU A 167 -2.43 -4.53 16.08
CA LEU A 167 -3.63 -5.01 15.41
C LEU A 167 -4.03 -6.40 15.90
N THR A 168 -5.32 -6.60 16.03
CA THR A 168 -5.90 -7.87 16.47
C THR A 168 -6.06 -8.88 15.34
N ASN A 169 -6.06 -8.41 14.08
CA ASN A 169 -6.38 -9.19 12.87
C ASN A 169 -7.74 -9.92 12.95
N THR A 170 -8.70 -9.33 13.63
CA THR A 170 -10.07 -9.80 13.70
C THR A 170 -11.03 -8.74 13.18
N LEU A 171 -12.24 -9.12 12.78
CA LEU A 171 -13.27 -8.18 12.32
C LEU A 171 -13.72 -7.18 13.40
N ALA A 172 -13.33 -7.38 14.66
CA ALA A 172 -13.62 -6.47 15.77
C ALA A 172 -12.53 -5.42 15.99
N ASP A 173 -11.47 -5.39 15.16
CA ASP A 173 -10.42 -4.38 15.28
C ASP A 173 -11.01 -2.98 15.04
N PRO A 174 -10.84 -2.03 15.96
CA PRO A 174 -11.48 -0.71 15.86
C PRO A 174 -10.92 0.16 14.71
N HIS A 175 -9.76 -0.20 14.16
CA HIS A 175 -9.14 0.53 13.05
C HIS A 175 -9.63 0.05 11.67
N ILE A 176 -10.43 -1.01 11.60
CA ILE A 176 -11.03 -1.44 10.33
C ILE A 176 -12.06 -0.40 9.88
N LEU A 177 -11.82 0.18 8.70
CA LEU A 177 -12.76 1.06 8.04
C LEU A 177 -13.84 0.27 7.29
N CYS A 178 -13.42 -0.74 6.52
CA CYS A 178 -14.30 -1.62 5.75
C CYS A 178 -13.59 -2.93 5.39
N THR A 179 -14.39 -3.95 5.05
CA THR A 179 -13.92 -5.29 4.70
C THR A 179 -14.43 -5.70 3.34
N TYR A 180 -13.71 -6.62 2.69
CA TYR A 180 -14.00 -7.10 1.34
C TYR A 180 -13.85 -8.62 1.27
N LEU A 181 -14.61 -9.22 0.36
CA LEU A 181 -14.46 -10.61 -0.05
C LEU A 181 -13.89 -10.66 -1.46
N THR A 182 -12.88 -11.48 -1.68
CA THR A 182 -12.38 -11.79 -3.02
C THR A 182 -13.04 -13.07 -3.50
N HIS A 183 -13.67 -12.99 -4.68
CA HIS A 183 -14.52 -14.06 -5.23
C HIS A 183 -13.74 -14.99 -6.16
N ASN A 184 -12.64 -14.50 -6.76
CA ASN A 184 -11.81 -15.27 -7.66
C ASN A 184 -11.05 -16.37 -6.88
N PRO A 185 -11.33 -17.67 -7.12
CA PRO A 185 -10.68 -18.75 -6.35
C PRO A 185 -9.22 -19.00 -6.75
N LYS A 186 -8.77 -18.42 -7.86
CA LYS A 186 -7.39 -18.58 -8.37
C LYS A 186 -6.44 -17.58 -7.76
N ASP A 187 -6.97 -16.46 -7.28
CA ASP A 187 -6.19 -15.39 -6.75
C ASP A 187 -6.38 -15.27 -5.24
N GLN A 188 -5.28 -15.22 -4.52
CA GLN A 188 -5.25 -15.26 -3.06
C GLN A 188 -4.93 -13.90 -2.43
N TYR A 189 -5.13 -12.81 -3.20
CA TYR A 189 -4.98 -11.43 -2.74
C TYR A 189 -6.29 -10.66 -2.89
N GLY A 190 -6.64 -9.89 -1.87
CA GLY A 190 -7.83 -9.06 -1.83
C GLY A 190 -7.52 -7.61 -2.14
N VAL A 191 -7.89 -6.68 -1.24
CA VAL A 191 -7.68 -5.26 -1.48
C VAL A 191 -6.20 -4.90 -1.51
N ASP A 192 -5.81 -4.11 -2.52
CA ASP A 192 -4.43 -3.76 -2.82
C ASP A 192 -4.29 -2.27 -3.12
N GLY A 193 -4.48 -1.85 -4.36
CA GLY A 193 -4.46 -0.45 -4.75
C GLY A 193 -5.47 0.42 -4.00
N ILE A 194 -5.07 1.65 -3.67
CA ILE A 194 -5.91 2.59 -2.94
C ILE A 194 -5.64 4.02 -3.42
N GLU A 195 -6.70 4.80 -3.70
CA GLU A 195 -6.59 6.18 -4.15
C GLU A 195 -7.82 7.00 -3.71
N PHE A 196 -7.72 8.31 -3.70
CA PHE A 196 -8.86 9.20 -3.50
C PHE A 196 -9.26 9.86 -4.82
N ASP A 197 -10.56 9.86 -5.13
CA ASP A 197 -11.05 10.63 -6.27
C ASP A 197 -11.06 12.15 -5.96
N LEU A 198 -11.33 12.96 -6.99
CA LEU A 198 -11.35 14.43 -6.88
C LEU A 198 -12.43 14.93 -5.91
N GLU A 199 -13.48 14.14 -5.67
CA GLU A 199 -14.56 14.46 -4.73
C GLU A 199 -14.22 14.07 -3.28
N GLY A 200 -13.11 13.32 -3.07
CA GLY A 200 -12.67 12.85 -1.77
C GLY A 200 -13.26 11.50 -1.35
N ASN A 201 -13.85 10.77 -2.27
CA ASN A 201 -14.24 9.38 -2.04
C ASN A 201 -13.02 8.48 -2.17
N LEU A 202 -13.01 7.36 -1.45
CA LEU A 202 -11.90 6.41 -1.46
C LEU A 202 -12.17 5.33 -2.51
N LEU A 203 -11.24 5.18 -3.44
CA LEU A 203 -11.21 4.12 -4.44
C LEU A 203 -10.30 2.99 -3.94
N ILE A 204 -10.78 1.75 -4.01
CA ILE A 204 -10.09 0.58 -3.47
C ILE A 204 -10.13 -0.52 -4.52
N GLY A 205 -8.96 -0.96 -4.96
CA GLY A 205 -8.82 -2.10 -5.85
C GLY A 205 -8.89 -3.41 -5.08
N ASN A 206 -9.76 -4.33 -5.51
CA ASN A 206 -9.72 -5.72 -5.08
C ASN A 206 -8.94 -6.50 -6.16
N PHE A 207 -7.70 -6.80 -5.85
CA PHE A 207 -6.72 -7.36 -6.78
C PHE A 207 -7.26 -8.62 -7.46
N GLY A 208 -7.66 -9.63 -6.70
CA GLY A 208 -8.06 -10.92 -7.24
C GLY A 208 -9.34 -10.90 -8.07
N ASP A 209 -10.22 -9.93 -7.84
CA ASP A 209 -11.49 -9.78 -8.57
C ASP A 209 -11.40 -8.81 -9.75
N GLY A 210 -10.26 -8.11 -9.96
CA GLY A 210 -10.14 -7.06 -10.98
C GLY A 210 -11.20 -5.97 -10.82
N ALA A 211 -11.56 -5.62 -9.59
CA ALA A 211 -12.66 -4.73 -9.27
C ALA A 211 -12.19 -3.50 -8.49
N VAL A 212 -12.77 -2.34 -8.79
CA VAL A 212 -12.58 -1.12 -8.01
C VAL A 212 -13.86 -0.80 -7.26
N TYR A 213 -13.74 -0.66 -5.94
CA TYR A 213 -14.82 -0.20 -5.07
C TYR A 213 -14.70 1.29 -4.80
N LYS A 214 -15.84 1.96 -4.63
CA LYS A 214 -15.92 3.36 -4.21
C LYS A 214 -16.57 3.44 -2.85
N VAL A 215 -15.84 4.00 -1.88
CA VAL A 215 -16.33 4.28 -0.53
C VAL A 215 -16.61 5.77 -0.42
N THR A 216 -17.86 6.13 -0.10
CA THR A 216 -18.24 7.49 0.22
C THR A 216 -18.38 7.69 1.72
N PHE A 217 -18.24 8.91 2.19
CA PHE A 217 -18.24 9.23 3.62
C PHE A 217 -19.39 10.15 4.02
N ASN A 218 -19.86 10.01 5.24
CA ASN A 218 -20.68 10.97 5.93
C ASN A 218 -19.80 12.16 6.40
N GLN A 219 -20.43 13.23 6.84
CA GLN A 219 -19.74 14.43 7.36
C GLN A 219 -18.88 14.14 8.60
N ASP A 220 -19.24 13.12 9.38
CA ASP A 220 -18.48 12.66 10.55
C ASP A 220 -17.32 11.70 10.20
N GLY A 221 -17.10 11.43 8.91
CA GLY A 221 -16.06 10.52 8.43
C GLY A 221 -16.38 9.03 8.55
N THR A 222 -17.61 8.66 8.93
CA THR A 222 -18.08 7.27 8.84
C THR A 222 -18.41 6.90 7.40
N VAL A 223 -18.33 5.60 7.07
CA VAL A 223 -18.68 5.10 5.73
C VAL A 223 -20.17 5.29 5.48
N LYS A 224 -20.51 5.95 4.36
CA LYS A 224 -21.89 6.14 3.88
C LYS A 224 -22.30 5.04 2.91
N SER A 225 -21.43 4.72 1.95
CA SER A 225 -21.62 3.62 1.00
C SER A 225 -20.28 2.98 0.65
N ASN A 226 -20.30 1.72 0.23
CA ASN A 226 -19.15 0.96 -0.25
C ASN A 226 -19.67 0.02 -1.35
N GLU A 227 -19.43 0.37 -2.61
CA GLU A 227 -20.04 -0.29 -3.76
C GLU A 227 -19.00 -0.52 -4.85
N VAL A 228 -19.19 -1.55 -5.67
CA VAL A 228 -18.39 -1.74 -6.89
C VAL A 228 -18.64 -0.55 -7.81
N TRP A 229 -17.56 0.17 -8.11
CA TRP A 229 -17.59 1.35 -8.98
C TRP A 229 -17.19 1.01 -10.42
N ALA A 230 -16.19 0.14 -10.57
CA ALA A 230 -15.74 -0.33 -11.89
C ALA A 230 -15.30 -1.79 -11.79
N GLN A 231 -15.66 -2.56 -12.78
CA GLN A 231 -15.22 -3.94 -12.96
C GLN A 231 -15.42 -4.31 -14.44
N ASP A 232 -14.38 -4.78 -15.09
CA ASP A 232 -14.44 -5.28 -16.46
C ASP A 232 -13.55 -6.53 -16.58
N PRO A 233 -14.12 -7.75 -16.41
CA PRO A 233 -13.34 -8.98 -16.42
C PRO A 233 -12.66 -9.31 -17.77
N GLU A 234 -13.00 -8.60 -18.85
CA GLU A 234 -12.37 -8.78 -20.17
C GLU A 234 -11.16 -7.85 -20.35
N GLU A 235 -11.14 -6.71 -19.65
CA GLU A 235 -10.15 -5.64 -19.83
C GLU A 235 -9.28 -5.40 -18.57
N LEU A 236 -9.68 -5.93 -17.38
CA LEU A 236 -9.02 -5.71 -16.10
C LEU A 236 -9.00 -7.01 -15.28
N GLU A 237 -7.85 -7.71 -15.31
CA GLU A 237 -7.68 -8.97 -14.59
C GLU A 237 -7.34 -8.77 -13.11
N SER A 238 -6.57 -7.71 -12.79
CA SER A 238 -6.18 -7.38 -11.43
C SER A 238 -6.07 -5.88 -11.19
N THR A 239 -6.16 -5.46 -9.92
CA THR A 239 -6.06 -4.06 -9.52
C THR A 239 -4.92 -3.90 -8.50
N ASP A 240 -3.68 -3.83 -8.99
CA ASP A 240 -2.50 -3.51 -8.20
C ASP A 240 -2.44 -1.99 -7.91
N GLY A 241 -1.29 -1.35 -7.92
CA GLY A 241 -1.16 0.07 -7.65
C GLY A 241 -2.09 0.95 -8.50
N MET A 242 -2.66 1.98 -7.89
CA MET A 242 -3.58 2.92 -8.54
C MET A 242 -3.17 4.36 -8.29
N ILE A 243 -3.38 5.21 -9.30
CA ILE A 243 -3.19 6.66 -9.18
C ILE A 243 -4.21 7.43 -10.02
N LEU A 244 -4.65 8.59 -9.52
CA LEU A 244 -5.54 9.50 -10.23
C LEU A 244 -4.75 10.70 -10.79
N ASP A 245 -5.05 11.11 -12.03
CA ASP A 245 -4.52 12.37 -12.56
C ASP A 245 -5.39 13.58 -12.16
N GLU A 246 -4.92 14.78 -12.51
CA GLU A 246 -5.62 16.03 -12.23
C GLU A 246 -6.96 16.17 -12.97
N GLU A 247 -7.16 15.39 -14.03
CA GLU A 247 -8.38 15.35 -14.82
C GLU A 247 -9.42 14.34 -14.28
N GLY A 248 -9.03 13.55 -13.28
CA GLY A 248 -9.86 12.51 -12.66
C GLY A 248 -9.80 11.16 -13.37
N ASN A 249 -8.83 10.95 -14.28
CA ASN A 249 -8.62 9.63 -14.85
C ASN A 249 -7.88 8.73 -13.87
N LEU A 250 -8.43 7.54 -13.61
CA LEU A 250 -7.78 6.53 -12.78
C LEU A 250 -6.90 5.63 -13.66
N TYR A 251 -5.63 5.55 -13.28
CA TYR A 251 -4.66 4.62 -13.86
C TYR A 251 -4.46 3.47 -12.90
N ILE A 252 -4.54 2.25 -13.41
CA ILE A 252 -4.42 1.01 -12.64
C ILE A 252 -3.30 0.18 -13.24
N ALA A 253 -2.39 -0.31 -12.39
CA ALA A 253 -1.46 -1.35 -12.78
C ALA A 253 -2.21 -2.69 -12.78
N ASP A 254 -2.37 -3.29 -13.95
CA ASP A 254 -2.92 -4.63 -14.08
C ASP A 254 -1.77 -5.65 -14.09
N PHE A 255 -1.50 -6.23 -12.93
CA PHE A 255 -0.36 -7.13 -12.73
C PHE A 255 -0.53 -8.47 -13.46
N CYS A 256 -1.77 -8.94 -13.60
CA CYS A 256 -2.08 -10.24 -14.21
C CYS A 256 -2.20 -10.18 -15.74
N ALA A 257 -2.51 -9.00 -16.31
CA ALA A 257 -2.55 -8.79 -17.76
C ALA A 257 -1.13 -8.62 -18.31
N ASN A 258 -0.66 -9.59 -19.10
CA ASN A 258 0.64 -9.56 -19.77
C ASN A 258 0.55 -8.99 -21.18
#